data_0aa00d5071d7e0f463de691166796872
#
_entry.id   0aa00d5071d7e0f463de691166796872
#
_cell.length_a   1.000
_cell.length_b   1.000
_cell.length_c   1.000
_cell.angle_alpha   90.00
_cell.angle_beta   90.00
_cell.angle_gamma   90.00
#
_symmetry.space_group_name_H-M   'P 1'
#
loop_
_entity.id
_entity.type
_entity.pdbx_description
1 polymer ?
#
loop_
_entity_poly.entity_id
_entity_poly.type
_entity_poly.pdbx_seq_one_letter_code
_entity_poly.pdbx_strand_id
1 'polypeptide(L)'
;PTTTPPPGVSDSILVTIILKHQQNKNLPEIRRVLEAQGFWEMFPPQDSRVVSWTIAMNLGHVIILQIPAGAERRLNLALENGAWGAFDTEIFLTYDYMPVWEDYIERREEAKADRN
;
A
#
# COMPACT_ATOMS: atom_id res chain seq x y z
N PRO A 1 -23.79 -15.65 -10.52
CA PRO A 1 -22.81 -14.97 -11.31
C PRO A 1 -22.08 -14.00 -10.44
N THR A 2 -20.85 -13.97 -10.73
CA THR A 2 -20.03 -12.98 -10.13
C THR A 2 -20.52 -11.65 -10.58
N THR A 3 -21.14 -10.97 -9.69
CA THR A 3 -21.48 -9.61 -9.95
C THR A 3 -20.19 -8.82 -9.92
N THR A 4 -19.83 -8.30 -11.06
CA THR A 4 -18.82 -7.28 -11.08
C THR A 4 -19.37 -6.09 -10.33
N PRO A 5 -18.66 -5.58 -9.34
CA PRO A 5 -19.16 -4.39 -8.64
C PRO A 5 -19.34 -3.25 -9.62
N PRO A 6 -20.34 -2.39 -9.42
CA PRO A 6 -20.49 -1.22 -10.26
C PRO A 6 -19.23 -0.37 -10.20
N PRO A 7 -18.94 0.41 -11.23
CA PRO A 7 -17.83 1.35 -11.16
C PRO A 7 -17.97 2.24 -9.93
N GLY A 8 -16.88 2.37 -9.18
CA GLY A 8 -16.89 3.15 -7.97
C GLY A 8 -17.26 2.37 -6.71
N VAL A 9 -17.82 1.18 -6.85
CA VAL A 9 -18.06 0.27 -5.74
C VAL A 9 -17.19 -0.93 -6.02
N SER A 10 -16.05 -0.97 -5.41
CA SER A 10 -15.03 -1.94 -5.72
C SER A 10 -14.91 -2.96 -4.60
N ASP A 11 -14.66 -4.22 -4.99
CA ASP A 11 -14.24 -5.23 -4.03
C ASP A 11 -12.81 -5.02 -3.59
N SER A 12 -12.14 -4.02 -4.11
CA SER A 12 -10.75 -3.80 -3.77
C SER A 12 -10.59 -2.91 -2.55
N ILE A 13 -9.47 -3.07 -1.92
CA ILE A 13 -9.08 -2.26 -0.77
C ILE A 13 -7.70 -1.69 -1.03
N LEU A 14 -7.37 -0.63 -0.29
CA LEU A 14 -6.02 -0.08 -0.31
C LEU A 14 -5.27 -0.57 0.90
N VAL A 15 -4.00 -0.85 0.72
CA VAL A 15 -3.11 -1.17 1.82
C VAL A 15 -1.85 -0.34 1.68
N THR A 16 -1.32 0.09 2.82
CA THR A 16 -0.05 0.79 2.88
C THR A 16 0.97 -0.18 3.47
N ILE A 17 2.06 -0.35 2.76
CA ILE A 17 3.13 -1.25 3.16
C ILE A 17 4.36 -0.41 3.44
N ILE A 18 4.96 -0.62 4.60
CA ILE A 18 6.20 0.04 4.95
C ILE A 18 7.29 -1.02 5.02
N LEU A 19 8.34 -0.82 4.23
CA LEU A 19 9.49 -1.70 4.20
C LEU A 19 10.68 -0.91 4.72
N LYS A 20 11.10 -1.24 5.93
CA LYS A 20 12.20 -0.57 6.57
C LYS A 20 13.44 -1.45 6.51
N HIS A 21 14.56 -0.89 6.07
CA HIS A 21 15.81 -1.65 5.93
C HIS A 21 16.26 -2.21 7.27
N GLN A 22 16.72 -3.46 7.25
CA GLN A 22 17.46 -4.01 8.37
C GLN A 22 18.79 -3.27 8.47
N GLN A 23 19.07 -2.67 9.61
CA GLN A 23 20.26 -1.82 9.77
C GLN A 23 21.56 -2.61 9.78
N ASN A 24 21.49 -3.90 10.02
CA ASN A 24 22.68 -4.74 10.02
C ASN A 24 23.10 -5.22 8.63
N LYS A 25 22.43 -4.72 7.57
CA LYS A 25 22.73 -5.11 6.20
C LYS A 25 22.87 -3.87 5.33
N ASN A 26 23.82 -3.90 4.41
CA ASN A 26 23.94 -2.84 3.42
C ASN A 26 23.05 -3.15 2.21
N LEU A 27 22.95 -2.21 1.28
CA LEU A 27 22.07 -2.37 0.13
C LEU A 27 22.36 -3.59 -0.74
N PRO A 28 23.64 -3.89 -1.08
CA PRO A 28 23.92 -5.11 -1.84
C PRO A 28 23.49 -6.38 -1.12
N GLU A 29 23.65 -6.43 0.19
CA GLU A 29 23.21 -7.59 0.97
C GLU A 29 21.70 -7.73 0.97
N ILE A 30 20.98 -6.62 1.11
CA ILE A 30 19.51 -6.61 1.06
C ILE A 30 19.04 -7.10 -0.30
N ARG A 31 19.65 -6.62 -1.37
CA ARG A 31 19.29 -7.06 -2.73
C ARG A 31 19.53 -8.54 -2.93
N ARG A 32 20.63 -9.06 -2.39
CA ARG A 32 20.91 -10.50 -2.48
C ARG A 32 19.87 -11.33 -1.74
N VAL A 33 19.46 -10.88 -0.56
CA VAL A 33 18.43 -11.57 0.22
C VAL A 33 17.12 -11.59 -0.55
N LEU A 34 16.72 -10.45 -1.10
CA LEU A 34 15.48 -10.36 -1.87
C LEU A 34 15.49 -11.27 -3.09
N GLU A 35 16.61 -11.28 -3.83
CA GLU A 35 16.73 -12.14 -5.00
C GLU A 35 16.71 -13.62 -4.61
N ALA A 36 17.43 -13.97 -3.54
CA ALA A 36 17.47 -15.36 -3.09
C ALA A 36 16.12 -15.87 -2.63
N GLN A 37 15.30 -15.01 -2.11
CA GLN A 37 13.96 -15.37 -1.60
C GLN A 37 12.86 -15.22 -2.65
N GLY A 38 13.21 -14.78 -3.87
CA GLY A 38 12.22 -14.62 -4.92
C GLY A 38 11.22 -13.51 -4.66
N PHE A 39 11.64 -12.46 -3.98
CA PHE A 39 10.75 -11.35 -3.62
C PHE A 39 10.08 -10.75 -4.85
N TRP A 40 10.85 -10.52 -5.91
CA TRP A 40 10.34 -9.82 -7.08
C TRP A 40 9.39 -10.67 -7.93
N GLU A 41 9.37 -12.00 -7.73
CA GLU A 41 8.37 -12.86 -8.34
C GLU A 41 7.06 -12.86 -7.59
N MET A 42 7.08 -12.47 -6.32
CA MET A 42 5.90 -12.47 -5.46
C MET A 42 5.32 -11.08 -5.23
N PHE A 43 6.14 -10.04 -5.33
CA PHE A 43 5.74 -8.69 -4.98
C PHE A 43 6.09 -7.72 -6.10
N PRO A 44 5.16 -6.86 -6.54
CA PRO A 44 3.77 -6.80 -6.09
C PRO A 44 2.96 -7.97 -6.64
N PRO A 45 1.91 -8.40 -5.93
CA PRO A 45 1.05 -9.48 -6.43
C PRO A 45 0.46 -9.13 -7.78
N GLN A 46 0.24 -10.14 -8.62
CA GLN A 46 -0.23 -9.93 -9.99
C GLN A 46 -1.60 -9.26 -10.06
N ASP A 47 -2.44 -9.53 -9.09
CA ASP A 47 -3.79 -8.97 -9.05
C ASP A 47 -3.86 -7.64 -8.28
N SER A 48 -2.72 -7.04 -8.03
CA SER A 48 -2.65 -5.75 -7.36
C SER A 48 -2.32 -4.63 -8.34
N ARG A 49 -2.61 -3.41 -7.92
CA ARG A 49 -2.19 -2.21 -8.64
C ARG A 49 -1.36 -1.36 -7.70
N VAL A 50 -0.18 -0.98 -8.14
CA VAL A 50 0.67 -0.07 -7.36
C VAL A 50 0.12 1.34 -7.53
N VAL A 51 -0.41 1.90 -6.46
CA VAL A 51 -0.92 3.26 -6.47
C VAL A 51 0.22 4.25 -6.33
N SER A 52 1.13 3.98 -5.40
CA SER A 52 2.32 4.80 -5.23
C SER A 52 3.42 3.98 -4.58
N TRP A 53 4.64 4.41 -4.82
CA TRP A 53 5.81 3.80 -4.21
C TRP A 53 6.82 4.91 -3.99
N THR A 54 6.98 5.30 -2.74
CA THR A 54 7.87 6.40 -2.37
C THR A 54 8.85 5.93 -1.32
N ILE A 55 9.90 6.69 -1.14
CA ILE A 55 10.83 6.46 -0.04
C ILE A 55 10.74 7.68 0.87
N ALA A 56 10.35 7.42 2.11
CA ALA A 56 10.38 8.43 3.15
C ALA A 56 11.71 8.28 3.89
N MET A 57 12.50 9.34 3.91
CA MET A 57 13.81 9.29 4.55
C MET A 57 13.63 8.93 6.03
N ASN A 58 14.47 8.05 6.51
CA ASN A 58 14.44 7.47 7.86
C ASN A 58 13.32 6.47 8.13
N LEU A 59 12.32 6.39 7.27
CA LEU A 59 11.24 5.42 7.44
C LEU A 59 11.44 4.21 6.54
N GLY A 60 11.76 4.46 5.26
CA GLY A 60 11.92 3.41 4.27
C GLY A 60 10.93 3.52 3.13
N HIS A 61 10.66 2.41 2.49
CA HIS A 61 9.71 2.37 1.38
C HIS A 61 8.30 2.50 1.91
N VAL A 62 7.51 3.36 1.30
CA VAL A 62 6.09 3.51 1.60
C VAL A 62 5.34 3.20 0.31
N ILE A 63 4.65 2.08 0.31
CA ILE A 63 4.01 1.55 -0.90
C ILE A 63 2.52 1.49 -0.64
N ILE A 64 1.74 2.04 -1.56
CA ILE A 64 0.29 1.91 -1.49
C ILE A 64 -0.15 1.02 -2.63
N LEU A 65 -0.81 -0.07 -2.31
CA LEU A 65 -1.35 -1.01 -3.28
C LEU A 65 -2.86 -1.06 -3.21
N GLN A 66 -3.48 -1.26 -4.35
CA GLN A 66 -4.87 -1.65 -4.42
C GLN A 66 -4.92 -3.15 -4.67
N ILE A 67 -5.58 -3.88 -3.79
CA ILE A 67 -5.67 -5.34 -3.88
C ILE A 67 -7.13 -5.76 -3.79
N PRO A 68 -7.49 -6.95 -4.29
CA PRO A 68 -8.84 -7.46 -4.07
C PRO A 68 -9.10 -7.66 -2.59
N ALA A 69 -10.32 -7.39 -2.17
CA ALA A 69 -10.73 -7.68 -0.80
C ALA A 69 -10.56 -9.18 -0.56
N GLY A 70 -9.96 -9.53 0.56
CA GLY A 70 -9.67 -10.93 0.87
C GLY A 70 -8.27 -11.38 0.46
N ALA A 71 -7.52 -10.54 -0.24
CA ALA A 71 -6.16 -10.89 -0.67
C ALA A 71 -5.09 -10.53 0.36
N GLU A 72 -5.50 -10.02 1.50
CA GLU A 72 -4.56 -9.54 2.51
C GLU A 72 -3.59 -10.63 2.98
N ARG A 73 -4.11 -11.84 3.15
CA ARG A 73 -3.29 -12.96 3.61
C ARG A 73 -2.21 -13.31 2.61
N ARG A 74 -2.56 -13.35 1.32
CA ARG A 74 -1.58 -13.64 0.26
C ARG A 74 -0.50 -12.58 0.22
N LEU A 75 -0.89 -11.32 0.35
CA LEU A 75 0.05 -10.22 0.37
C LEU A 75 0.99 -10.33 1.57
N ASN A 76 0.45 -10.59 2.73
CA ASN A 76 1.25 -10.73 3.94
C ASN A 76 2.25 -11.88 3.81
N LEU A 77 1.81 -13.00 3.24
CA LEU A 77 2.71 -14.14 3.04
C LEU A 77 3.82 -13.82 2.06
N ALA A 78 3.52 -13.07 1.01
CA ALA A 78 4.55 -12.65 0.05
C ALA A 78 5.61 -11.80 0.74
N LEU A 79 5.20 -10.90 1.62
CA LEU A 79 6.15 -10.08 2.36
C LEU A 79 6.93 -10.89 3.38
N GLU A 80 6.27 -11.78 4.11
CA GLU A 80 6.95 -12.59 5.09
C GLU A 80 7.97 -13.54 4.45
N ASN A 81 7.62 -14.12 3.32
CA ASN A 81 8.51 -15.07 2.65
C ASN A 81 9.57 -14.38 1.80
N GLY A 82 9.24 -13.25 1.19
CA GLY A 82 10.13 -12.59 0.24
C GLY A 82 11.02 -11.53 0.84
N ALA A 83 10.53 -10.82 1.84
CA ALA A 83 11.26 -9.69 2.43
C ALA A 83 11.87 -9.99 3.79
N TRP A 84 11.64 -11.19 4.32
CA TRP A 84 12.15 -11.57 5.64
C TRP A 84 13.67 -11.47 5.67
N GLY A 85 14.18 -10.77 6.67
CA GLY A 85 15.61 -10.59 6.82
C GLY A 85 16.20 -9.46 6.01
N ALA A 86 15.45 -8.94 5.03
CA ALA A 86 15.86 -7.76 4.27
C ALA A 86 15.21 -6.50 4.81
N PHE A 87 13.92 -6.61 5.14
CA PHE A 87 13.14 -5.47 5.64
C PHE A 87 12.33 -5.86 6.86
N ASP A 88 12.11 -4.90 7.73
CA ASP A 88 11.02 -4.95 8.69
C ASP A 88 9.79 -4.46 7.95
N THR A 89 8.70 -5.21 8.03
CA THR A 89 7.51 -4.92 7.23
C THR A 89 6.33 -4.56 8.12
N GLU A 90 5.55 -3.59 7.68
CA GLU A 90 4.29 -3.23 8.31
C GLU A 90 3.25 -3.06 7.23
N ILE A 91 2.01 -3.49 7.51
CA ILE A 91 0.91 -3.39 6.58
C ILE A 91 -0.26 -2.72 7.29
N PHE A 92 -0.83 -1.70 6.65
CA PHE A 92 -1.95 -0.97 7.22
C PHE A 92 -3.10 -0.91 6.22
N LEU A 93 -4.30 -1.20 6.70
CA LEU A 93 -5.50 -0.95 5.91
C LEU A 93 -5.64 0.55 5.72
N THR A 94 -5.93 0.94 4.50
CA THR A 94 -5.86 2.35 4.09
C THR A 94 -7.10 2.71 3.30
N TYR A 95 -7.54 3.93 3.40
CA TYR A 95 -8.57 4.44 2.49
C TYR A 95 -8.21 5.85 2.05
N ASP A 96 -8.72 6.21 0.88
CA ASP A 96 -8.43 7.50 0.27
C ASP A 96 -9.30 8.57 0.93
N TYR A 97 -8.68 9.53 1.55
CA TYR A 97 -9.39 10.62 2.23
C TYR A 97 -9.66 11.81 1.30
N MET A 98 -9.06 11.84 0.12
CA MET A 98 -9.20 13.00 -0.77
C MET A 98 -10.65 13.37 -1.06
N PRO A 99 -11.53 12.42 -1.42
CA PRO A 99 -12.92 12.78 -1.68
C PRO A 99 -13.63 13.34 -0.46
N VAL A 100 -13.32 12.82 0.72
CA VAL A 100 -13.92 13.30 1.97
C VAL A 100 -13.43 14.70 2.26
N TRP A 101 -12.14 14.93 2.10
CA TRP A 101 -11.54 16.24 2.36
C TRP A 101 -12.06 17.29 1.39
N GLU A 102 -12.14 16.95 0.12
CA GLU A 102 -12.64 17.89 -0.90
C GLU A 102 -14.07 18.29 -0.62
N ASP A 103 -14.92 17.32 -0.27
CA ASP A 103 -16.31 17.59 0.09
C ASP A 103 -16.40 18.45 1.34
N TYR A 104 -15.58 18.17 2.35
CA TYR A 104 -15.57 18.94 3.57
C TYR A 104 -15.18 20.38 3.31
N ILE A 105 -14.14 20.62 2.52
CA ILE A 105 -13.68 21.98 2.21
C ILE A 105 -14.75 22.75 1.43
N GLU A 106 -15.38 22.08 0.47
CA GLU A 106 -16.45 22.71 -0.32
C GLU A 106 -17.61 23.13 0.56
N ARG A 107 -18.05 22.26 1.47
CA ARG A 107 -19.14 22.58 2.39
C ARG A 107 -18.75 23.69 3.34
N ARG A 108 -17.51 23.69 3.77
CA ARG A 108 -17.01 24.73 4.66
C ARG A 108 -17.02 26.09 3.97
N GLU A 109 -16.63 26.15 2.71
CA GLU A 109 -16.65 27.39 1.96
C GLU A 109 -18.09 27.87 1.70
N GLU A 110 -19.01 26.96 1.43
CA GLU A 110 -20.42 27.30 1.27
C GLU A 110 -20.99 27.87 2.56
N ALA A 111 -20.67 27.28 3.70
CA ALA A 111 -21.14 27.77 4.99
C ALA A 111 -20.61 29.17 5.29
N LYS A 112 -19.37 29.45 4.91
CA LYS A 112 -18.81 30.78 5.07
C LYS A 112 -19.51 31.81 4.18
N ALA A 113 -19.80 31.42 2.95
CA ALA A 113 -20.49 32.31 2.02
C ALA A 113 -21.90 32.66 2.53
N ASP A 114 -22.60 31.67 3.09
CA ASP A 114 -23.94 31.88 3.63
C ASP A 114 -23.96 32.83 4.86
N ARG A 115 -22.85 32.93 5.57
CA ARG A 115 -22.76 33.81 6.72
C ARG A 115 -22.49 35.25 6.34
N ASN A 116 -22.07 35.48 5.15
CA ASN A 116 -21.82 36.81 4.65
C ASN A 116 -23.02 37.31 3.88
#